data_f63a74bdc9eb1d85809af71ac65a1ed9
#
_entry.id   f63a74bdc9eb1d85809af71ac65a1ed9
#
_cell.length_a   1.000
_cell.length_b   1.000
_cell.length_c   1.000
_cell.angle_alpha   90.00
_cell.angle_beta   90.00
_cell.angle_gamma   90.00
#
_symmetry.space_group_name_H-M   'P 1'
#
loop_
_entity.id
_entity.type
_entity.pdbx_description
1 polymer ?
#
loop_
_entity_poly.entity_id
_entity_poly.type
_entity_poly.pdbx_seq_one_letter_code
_entity_poly.pdbx_strand_id
1 'polypeptide(L)'
;MSREDASQIVEQGDIFFFYRPKVGAEEVSSAEDVQRFYMVTALEEKDRKYRLFILGRKKLPEIVEGKSTSEERNWALNTLTTNNPEDIRKELLAAEYETETKGKRRVAAAAPAGEGKYSIVKHDNHTEFVYALELPEVPGPIQREFEIKKEASYIMSVKNPDIQIPGFKTFEKRTPQYPESLKKEFGDRRWINIEDPKLLDYENTQLLLIGARKKDVEEELGINLNEEKETANTAEIFRELKIRKDQVPLKPLLKGEFPGKGEQQPMAAEVKQLSREEAPGRGGKVGGKAAATRAPSAAAIAKLLSGINFPKRKNELIVHAEANKAKVEAAEEVIQVIKELPERTYSNMADVEKAVAEVR
;
A
#
# COMPACT_ATOMS: atom_id res chain seq x y z
N MET A 1 38.51 16.83 10.11
CA MET A 1 37.25 17.55 10.46
C MET A 1 36.18 17.02 9.54
N SER A 2 35.45 16.02 9.99
CA SER A 2 34.26 15.52 9.33
C SER A 2 33.19 16.61 9.42
N ARG A 3 32.67 17.06 8.28
CA ARG A 3 31.41 17.78 8.27
C ARG A 3 30.37 16.75 8.74
N GLU A 4 29.84 16.94 9.93
CA GLU A 4 28.55 16.38 10.32
C GLU A 4 27.55 16.98 9.32
N ASP A 5 27.11 16.21 8.33
CA ASP A 5 26.00 16.61 7.49
C ASP A 5 24.76 16.57 8.38
N ALA A 6 24.38 17.74 8.87
CA ALA A 6 23.23 17.90 9.76
C ALA A 6 21.97 17.49 8.99
N SER A 7 21.23 16.55 9.54
CA SER A 7 19.91 16.16 9.01
C SER A 7 18.98 17.39 9.01
N GLN A 8 18.25 17.59 7.93
CA GLN A 8 17.31 18.69 7.79
C GLN A 8 15.88 18.16 7.72
N ILE A 9 15.06 18.53 8.69
CA ILE A 9 13.61 18.28 8.62
C ILE A 9 13.03 19.19 7.54
N VAL A 10 12.38 18.59 6.54
CA VAL A 10 11.72 19.30 5.43
C VAL A 10 10.20 19.29 5.55
N GLU A 11 9.66 18.38 6.34
CA GLU A 11 8.23 18.28 6.67
C GLU A 11 8.05 17.50 7.97
N GLN A 12 7.03 17.82 8.75
CA GLN A 12 6.63 17.09 9.96
C GLN A 12 5.12 17.18 10.19
N GLY A 13 4.59 16.28 11.02
CA GLY A 13 3.19 16.26 11.39
C GLY A 13 2.75 14.95 12.03
N ASP A 14 1.45 14.69 11.98
CA ASP A 14 0.83 13.50 12.55
C ASP A 14 0.68 12.40 11.51
N ILE A 15 0.82 11.15 11.95
CA ILE A 15 0.64 9.97 11.12
C ILE A 15 -0.40 9.05 11.71
N PHE A 16 -1.26 8.49 10.85
CA PHE A 16 -2.30 7.56 11.25
C PHE A 16 -2.29 6.34 10.33
N PHE A 17 -2.42 5.16 10.92
CA PHE A 17 -2.51 3.89 10.21
C PHE A 17 -3.90 3.29 10.34
N PHE A 18 -4.46 2.80 9.21
CA PHE A 18 -5.75 2.14 9.17
C PHE A 18 -5.71 0.88 8.32
N TYR A 19 -6.54 -0.08 8.66
CA TYR A 19 -6.80 -1.21 7.79
C TYR A 19 -8.30 -1.35 7.52
N ARG A 20 -8.63 -1.78 6.33
CA ARG A 20 -10.02 -2.06 5.95
C ARG A 20 -10.20 -3.55 5.76
N PRO A 21 -11.13 -4.20 6.49
CA PRO A 21 -11.46 -5.60 6.30
C PRO A 21 -11.93 -5.91 4.88
N LYS A 22 -11.74 -7.13 4.43
CA LYS A 22 -12.37 -7.63 3.19
C LYS A 22 -13.88 -7.60 3.30
N VAL A 23 -14.56 -7.46 2.17
CA VAL A 23 -16.02 -7.50 2.10
C VAL A 23 -16.52 -8.86 2.58
N GLY A 24 -17.32 -8.83 3.64
CA GLY A 24 -17.89 -10.04 4.24
C GLY A 24 -16.96 -10.78 5.21
N ALA A 25 -15.81 -10.21 5.57
CA ALA A 25 -15.02 -10.72 6.67
C ALA A 25 -15.73 -10.45 7.99
N GLU A 26 -16.04 -11.51 8.73
CA GLU A 26 -16.65 -11.43 10.07
C GLU A 26 -15.60 -11.15 11.15
N GLU A 27 -14.36 -11.50 10.87
CA GLU A 27 -13.21 -11.34 11.75
C GLU A 27 -11.97 -11.01 10.92
N VAL A 28 -11.05 -10.26 11.51
CA VAL A 28 -9.72 -10.01 10.94
C VAL A 28 -8.69 -10.57 11.91
N SER A 29 -7.87 -11.48 11.43
CA SER A 29 -6.79 -12.11 12.20
C SER A 29 -5.41 -11.94 11.55
N SER A 30 -5.39 -11.53 10.29
CA SER A 30 -4.16 -11.35 9.51
C SER A 30 -4.33 -10.32 8.39
N ALA A 31 -3.23 -9.93 7.75
CA ALA A 31 -3.24 -9.07 6.55
C ALA A 31 -4.00 -9.71 5.36
N GLU A 32 -4.16 -11.05 5.36
CA GLU A 32 -4.95 -11.73 4.34
C GLU A 32 -6.42 -11.36 4.42
N ASP A 33 -6.97 -11.11 5.62
CA ASP A 33 -8.37 -10.71 5.82
C ASP A 33 -8.61 -9.23 5.50
N VAL A 34 -7.55 -8.49 5.22
CA VAL A 34 -7.59 -7.07 4.95
C VAL A 34 -7.74 -6.80 3.45
N GLN A 35 -8.59 -5.86 3.09
CA GLN A 35 -8.75 -5.38 1.73
C GLN A 35 -7.70 -4.32 1.39
N ARG A 36 -7.49 -3.35 2.31
CA ARG A 36 -6.56 -2.23 2.13
C ARG A 36 -5.91 -1.86 3.45
N PHE A 37 -4.66 -1.43 3.36
CA PHE A 37 -3.94 -0.79 4.43
C PHE A 37 -3.62 0.64 4.02
N TYR A 38 -3.91 1.58 4.91
CA TYR A 38 -3.80 3.02 4.67
C TYR A 38 -2.81 3.65 5.62
N MET A 39 -2.16 4.67 5.13
CA MET A 39 -1.38 5.64 5.89
C MET A 39 -1.95 7.01 5.60
N VAL A 40 -2.27 7.78 6.63
CA VAL A 40 -2.68 9.17 6.53
C VAL A 40 -1.60 10.03 7.17
N THR A 41 -1.16 11.07 6.48
CA THR A 41 -0.28 12.11 7.05
C THR A 41 -1.06 13.42 7.17
N ALA A 42 -0.91 14.11 8.30
CA ALA A 42 -1.48 15.43 8.54
C ALA A 42 -0.34 16.40 8.84
N LEU A 43 -0.09 17.33 7.93
CA LEU A 43 1.01 18.27 8.04
C LEU A 43 0.79 19.23 9.20
N GLU A 44 1.85 19.54 9.93
CA GLU A 44 1.87 20.57 10.97
C GLU A 44 2.09 21.96 10.35
N GLU A 45 1.06 22.48 9.68
CA GLU A 45 1.05 23.80 9.05
C GLU A 45 -0.20 24.57 9.44
N LYS A 46 -0.19 25.91 9.23
CA LYS A 46 -1.34 26.79 9.51
C LYS A 46 -2.60 26.36 8.75
N ASP A 47 -2.43 25.97 7.48
CA ASP A 47 -3.46 25.39 6.63
C ASP A 47 -3.21 23.89 6.51
N ARG A 48 -3.57 23.17 7.56
CA ARG A 48 -3.31 21.75 7.72
C ARG A 48 -3.73 20.95 6.49
N LYS A 49 -2.81 20.18 5.94
CA LYS A 49 -3.02 19.34 4.75
C LYS A 49 -2.97 17.86 5.14
N TYR A 50 -3.92 17.12 4.62
CA TYR A 50 -4.05 15.68 4.84
C TYR A 50 -3.77 14.93 3.55
N ARG A 51 -3.01 13.84 3.63
CA ARG A 51 -2.75 12.96 2.50
C ARG A 51 -3.10 11.52 2.87
N LEU A 52 -3.87 10.86 2.03
CA LEU A 52 -4.27 9.46 2.20
C LEU A 52 -3.50 8.58 1.23
N PHE A 53 -2.70 7.68 1.76
CA PHE A 53 -1.93 6.71 0.99
C PHE A 53 -2.49 5.30 1.16
N ILE A 54 -2.50 4.53 0.07
CA ILE A 54 -2.73 3.09 0.09
C ILE A 54 -1.38 2.39 -0.05
N LEU A 55 -1.08 1.46 0.85
CA LEU A 55 0.15 0.66 0.84
C LEU A 55 -0.06 -0.62 0.03
N GLY A 56 0.90 -0.95 -0.81
CA GLY A 56 0.78 -2.00 -1.82
C GLY A 56 0.57 -3.40 -1.26
N ARG A 57 1.50 -3.92 -0.48
CA ARG A 57 1.45 -5.26 0.12
C ARG A 57 0.56 -5.34 1.37
N LYS A 58 -0.22 -4.28 1.64
CA LYS A 58 -1.08 -4.15 2.83
C LYS A 58 -0.28 -4.15 4.14
N LYS A 59 0.97 -3.77 4.11
CA LYS A 59 1.87 -3.60 5.25
C LYS A 59 2.96 -2.60 4.90
N LEU A 60 3.64 -2.08 5.90
CA LEU A 60 4.88 -1.31 5.68
C LEU A 60 6.00 -2.24 5.18
N PRO A 61 7.06 -1.71 4.56
CA PRO A 61 8.24 -2.50 4.24
C PRO A 61 8.86 -3.11 5.49
N GLU A 62 9.38 -4.32 5.39
CA GLU A 62 10.19 -4.89 6.44
C GLU A 62 11.52 -4.14 6.55
N ILE A 63 12.05 -4.02 7.75
CA ILE A 63 13.38 -3.47 8.00
C ILE A 63 14.29 -4.63 8.40
N VAL A 64 15.19 -5.02 7.50
CA VAL A 64 16.10 -6.14 7.67
C VAL A 64 17.53 -5.61 7.75
N GLU A 65 18.28 -6.04 8.74
CA GLU A 65 19.70 -5.71 8.85
C GLU A 65 20.52 -6.52 7.83
N GLY A 66 21.30 -5.84 7.00
CA GLY A 66 22.20 -6.49 6.06
C GLY A 66 21.82 -6.32 4.59
N LYS A 67 21.59 -7.42 3.86
CA LYS A 67 21.32 -7.36 2.41
C LYS A 67 19.87 -6.98 2.13
N SER A 68 19.69 -5.99 1.25
CA SER A 68 18.37 -5.57 0.78
C SER A 68 17.63 -6.71 0.08
N THR A 69 16.42 -6.98 0.54
CA THR A 69 15.51 -7.98 -0.03
C THR A 69 14.31 -7.32 -0.71
N SER A 70 13.50 -8.08 -1.44
CA SER A 70 12.27 -7.54 -2.02
C SER A 70 11.23 -7.15 -0.97
N GLU A 71 11.29 -7.73 0.24
CA GLU A 71 10.36 -7.46 1.33
C GLU A 71 10.60 -6.08 2.00
N GLU A 72 11.83 -5.56 1.89
CA GLU A 72 12.20 -4.21 2.36
C GLU A 72 11.66 -3.09 1.48
N ARG A 73 11.00 -3.43 0.38
CA ARG A 73 10.48 -2.47 -0.59
C ARG A 73 9.00 -2.61 -0.73
N ASN A 74 8.30 -1.52 -0.55
CA ASN A 74 6.86 -1.45 -0.84
C ASN A 74 6.51 -0.14 -1.50
N TRP A 75 5.44 -0.15 -2.28
CA TRP A 75 4.93 1.06 -2.91
C TRP A 75 3.75 1.62 -2.12
N ALA A 76 3.57 2.93 -2.19
CA ALA A 76 2.39 3.62 -1.71
C ALA A 76 1.82 4.51 -2.82
N LEU A 77 0.51 4.68 -2.82
CA LEU A 77 -0.20 5.52 -3.76
C LEU A 77 -0.97 6.59 -3.00
N ASN A 78 -0.69 7.86 -3.26
CA ASN A 78 -1.55 8.94 -2.79
C ASN A 78 -2.90 8.88 -3.53
N THR A 79 -3.98 8.70 -2.79
CA THR A 79 -5.33 8.60 -3.35
C THR A 79 -6.20 9.81 -3.08
N LEU A 80 -5.81 10.65 -2.12
CA LEU A 80 -6.50 11.88 -1.77
C LEU A 80 -5.54 12.84 -1.08
N THR A 81 -5.57 14.10 -1.49
CA THR A 81 -4.95 15.22 -0.77
C THR A 81 -5.99 16.31 -0.58
N THR A 82 -6.15 16.77 0.66
CA THR A 82 -7.19 17.74 1.03
C THR A 82 -6.77 18.56 2.25
N ASN A 83 -7.36 19.75 2.40
CA ASN A 83 -7.25 20.54 3.63
C ASN A 83 -8.46 20.30 4.58
N ASN A 84 -9.42 19.48 4.16
CA ASN A 84 -10.60 19.17 4.95
C ASN A 84 -10.54 17.73 5.49
N PRO A 85 -10.37 17.53 6.81
CA PRO A 85 -10.28 16.19 7.41
C PRO A 85 -11.54 15.33 7.18
N GLU A 86 -12.71 15.96 6.95
CA GLU A 86 -13.94 15.25 6.63
C GLU A 86 -13.85 14.42 5.35
N ASP A 87 -13.03 14.83 4.38
CA ASP A 87 -12.86 14.08 3.14
C ASP A 87 -12.04 12.80 3.40
N ILE A 88 -11.01 12.86 4.26
CA ILE A 88 -10.30 11.67 4.74
C ILE A 88 -11.25 10.75 5.49
N ARG A 89 -12.04 11.31 6.43
CA ARG A 89 -13.03 10.56 7.19
C ARG A 89 -14.00 9.80 6.26
N LYS A 90 -14.57 10.48 5.25
CA LYS A 90 -15.48 9.88 4.26
C LYS A 90 -14.85 8.70 3.52
N GLU A 91 -13.56 8.79 3.16
CA GLU A 91 -12.87 7.68 2.51
C GLU A 91 -12.66 6.48 3.43
N LEU A 92 -12.60 6.69 4.75
CA LEU A 92 -12.42 5.64 5.76
C LEU A 92 -13.73 5.04 6.26
N LEU A 93 -14.88 5.67 6.05
CA LEU A 93 -16.20 5.18 6.48
C LEU A 93 -16.57 3.83 5.84
N ALA A 94 -17.54 3.17 6.46
CA ALA A 94 -18.25 2.06 5.84
C ALA A 94 -18.97 2.54 4.56
N ALA A 95 -19.10 1.65 3.60
CA ALA A 95 -19.79 1.96 2.36
C ALA A 95 -20.71 0.82 1.92
N GLU A 96 -21.83 1.16 1.31
CA GLU A 96 -22.74 0.21 0.68
C GLU A 96 -22.80 0.45 -0.82
N TYR A 97 -22.91 -0.63 -1.55
CA TYR A 97 -23.05 -0.62 -3.01
C TYR A 97 -23.87 -1.81 -3.47
N GLU A 98 -24.48 -1.69 -4.63
CA GLU A 98 -25.28 -2.75 -5.22
C GLU A 98 -24.54 -3.43 -6.37
N THR A 99 -24.61 -4.77 -6.40
CA THR A 99 -24.09 -5.60 -7.48
C THR A 99 -25.21 -6.31 -8.21
N GLU A 100 -25.05 -6.53 -9.52
CA GLU A 100 -26.07 -7.23 -10.33
C GLU A 100 -26.33 -8.66 -9.89
N THR A 101 -25.28 -9.35 -9.42
CA THR A 101 -25.34 -10.79 -9.13
C THR A 101 -25.50 -11.12 -7.65
N LYS A 102 -25.12 -10.22 -6.74
CA LYS A 102 -25.06 -10.46 -5.29
C LYS A 102 -25.86 -9.45 -4.46
N GLY A 103 -26.65 -8.57 -5.11
CA GLY A 103 -27.45 -7.54 -4.45
C GLY A 103 -26.60 -6.54 -3.65
N LYS A 104 -27.15 -6.04 -2.55
CA LYS A 104 -26.49 -5.08 -1.65
C LYS A 104 -25.28 -5.71 -0.96
N ARG A 105 -24.18 -5.00 -0.99
CA ARG A 105 -22.91 -5.36 -0.34
C ARG A 105 -22.45 -4.21 0.53
N ARG A 106 -21.84 -4.52 1.67
CA ARG A 106 -21.28 -3.56 2.60
C ARG A 106 -19.76 -3.76 2.68
N VAL A 107 -19.05 -2.65 2.55
CA VAL A 107 -17.63 -2.54 2.87
C VAL A 107 -17.52 -2.00 4.30
N ALA A 108 -16.77 -2.66 5.14
CA ALA A 108 -16.54 -2.22 6.51
C ALA A 108 -15.81 -0.86 6.56
N ALA A 109 -16.04 -0.10 7.62
CA ALA A 109 -15.20 1.05 7.93
C ALA A 109 -13.74 0.63 8.11
N ALA A 110 -12.80 1.50 7.77
CA ALA A 110 -11.42 1.28 8.10
C ALA A 110 -11.21 1.41 9.62
N ALA A 111 -10.54 0.43 10.21
CA ALA A 111 -10.22 0.40 11.63
C ALA A 111 -8.86 1.06 11.88
N PRO A 112 -8.70 1.90 12.91
CA PRO A 112 -7.43 2.51 13.25
C PRO A 112 -6.47 1.44 13.80
N ALA A 113 -5.22 1.46 13.33
CA ALA A 113 -4.17 0.52 13.73
C ALA A 113 -2.97 1.21 14.40
N GLY A 114 -2.95 2.52 14.42
CA GLY A 114 -1.89 3.29 15.08
C GLY A 114 -1.97 4.76 14.76
N GLU A 115 -1.39 5.57 15.65
CA GLU A 115 -1.12 6.99 15.44
C GLU A 115 0.21 7.37 16.06
N GLY A 116 0.79 8.48 15.60
CA GLY A 116 2.03 9.04 16.10
C GLY A 116 2.49 10.25 15.31
N LYS A 117 3.75 10.58 15.44
CA LYS A 117 4.39 11.71 14.75
C LYS A 117 5.26 11.23 13.61
N TYR A 118 5.39 12.03 12.55
CA TYR A 118 6.32 11.77 11.48
C TYR A 118 7.14 13.01 11.11
N SER A 119 8.28 12.75 10.51
CA SER A 119 9.07 13.76 9.82
C SER A 119 9.60 13.22 8.49
N ILE A 120 9.75 14.11 7.52
CA ILE A 120 10.53 13.86 6.31
C ILE A 120 11.86 14.56 6.51
N VAL A 121 12.93 13.79 6.47
CA VAL A 121 14.29 14.25 6.81
C VAL A 121 15.20 14.09 5.60
N LYS A 122 15.86 15.17 5.19
CA LYS A 122 16.93 15.09 4.23
C LYS A 122 18.21 14.73 4.96
N HIS A 123 18.82 13.63 4.56
CA HIS A 123 20.04 13.10 5.14
C HIS A 123 20.99 12.69 4.01
N ASP A 124 22.18 13.25 3.97
CA ASP A 124 23.16 13.05 2.90
C ASP A 124 22.56 13.29 1.51
N ASN A 125 22.45 12.21 0.71
CA ASN A 125 21.96 12.23 -0.66
C ASN A 125 20.58 11.56 -0.83
N HIS A 126 19.88 11.30 0.26
CA HIS A 126 18.54 10.70 0.22
C HIS A 126 17.60 11.37 1.23
N THR A 127 16.33 11.01 1.13
CA THR A 127 15.28 11.49 2.01
C THR A 127 14.68 10.32 2.76
N GLU A 128 14.60 10.43 4.08
CA GLU A 128 13.98 9.44 4.95
C GLU A 128 12.62 9.94 5.45
N PHE A 129 11.64 9.08 5.35
CA PHE A 129 10.37 9.20 6.05
C PHE A 129 10.50 8.48 7.39
N VAL A 130 10.36 9.23 8.45
CA VAL A 130 10.60 8.79 9.82
C VAL A 130 9.32 8.89 10.60
N TYR A 131 9.00 7.93 11.44
CA TYR A 131 7.89 8.08 12.39
C TYR A 131 8.19 7.41 13.72
N ALA A 132 7.51 7.93 14.76
CA ALA A 132 7.40 7.32 16.07
C ALA A 132 5.91 7.14 16.43
N LEU A 133 5.58 5.95 16.93
CA LEU A 133 4.21 5.55 17.25
C LEU A 133 3.86 5.99 18.68
N GLU A 134 2.78 6.74 18.85
CA GLU A 134 2.24 7.15 20.15
C GLU A 134 1.21 6.13 20.66
N LEU A 135 0.31 5.69 19.79
CA LEU A 135 -0.66 4.63 20.09
C LEU A 135 -0.63 3.49 19.06
N PRO A 136 -0.66 2.22 19.53
CA PRO A 136 -0.55 1.82 20.94
C PRO A 136 0.85 2.12 21.50
N GLU A 137 0.95 2.36 22.81
CA GLU A 137 2.24 2.63 23.48
C GLU A 137 3.25 1.50 23.22
N VAL A 138 2.77 0.26 23.21
CA VAL A 138 3.57 -0.93 22.87
C VAL A 138 2.94 -1.62 21.65
N PRO A 139 3.66 -1.76 20.52
CA PRO A 139 3.17 -2.47 19.36
C PRO A 139 2.73 -3.90 19.65
N GLY A 140 1.45 -4.19 19.40
CA GLY A 140 0.85 -5.49 19.63
C GLY A 140 0.82 -6.41 18.40
N PRO A 141 -0.01 -7.47 18.41
CA PRO A 141 -0.15 -8.39 17.27
C PRO A 141 -0.52 -7.71 15.96
N ILE A 142 -1.40 -6.71 16.00
CA ILE A 142 -1.87 -6.05 14.79
C ILE A 142 -0.78 -5.18 14.16
N GLN A 143 0.02 -4.48 14.96
CA GLN A 143 1.13 -3.69 14.46
C GLN A 143 2.21 -4.59 13.87
N ARG A 144 2.48 -5.74 14.50
CA ARG A 144 3.43 -6.73 13.94
C ARG A 144 2.99 -7.27 12.60
N GLU A 145 1.69 -7.54 12.43
CA GLU A 145 1.13 -8.04 11.17
C GLU A 145 1.28 -7.02 10.01
N PHE A 146 1.14 -5.73 10.33
CA PHE A 146 1.27 -4.65 9.34
C PHE A 146 2.66 -4.02 9.28
N GLU A 147 3.65 -4.60 9.98
CA GLU A 147 5.02 -4.09 10.09
C GLU A 147 5.11 -2.65 10.66
N ILE A 148 4.12 -2.23 11.46
CA ILE A 148 4.15 -0.97 12.19
C ILE A 148 5.07 -1.16 13.41
N LYS A 149 6.21 -0.48 13.45
CA LYS A 149 7.18 -0.52 14.54
C LYS A 149 6.89 0.62 15.54
N LYS A 150 7.52 0.58 16.72
CA LYS A 150 7.46 1.72 17.65
C LYS A 150 8.09 2.95 17.04
N GLU A 151 9.26 2.76 16.41
CA GLU A 151 9.96 3.74 15.59
C GLU A 151 10.42 3.08 14.30
N ALA A 152 10.43 3.83 13.21
CA ALA A 152 10.96 3.35 11.94
C ALA A 152 11.34 4.49 11.01
N SER A 153 12.32 4.26 10.15
CA SER A 153 12.58 5.10 9.00
C SER A 153 12.58 4.31 7.69
N TYR A 154 12.18 4.99 6.63
CA TYR A 154 12.14 4.46 5.27
C TYR A 154 12.74 5.45 4.30
N ILE A 155 13.69 5.02 3.48
CA ILE A 155 14.09 5.82 2.32
C ILE A 155 12.86 5.96 1.42
N MET A 156 12.54 7.20 1.06
CA MET A 156 11.35 7.53 0.29
C MET A 156 11.73 8.12 -1.07
N SER A 157 11.14 7.59 -2.14
CA SER A 157 11.33 8.09 -3.49
C SER A 157 10.01 8.21 -4.23
N VAL A 158 9.89 9.22 -5.11
CA VAL A 158 8.73 9.44 -5.98
C VAL A 158 9.02 8.90 -7.37
N LYS A 159 8.06 8.19 -7.94
CA LYS A 159 8.12 7.68 -9.30
C LYS A 159 7.91 8.80 -10.33
N ASN A 160 8.75 8.86 -11.34
CA ASN A 160 8.52 9.71 -12.50
C ASN A 160 7.25 9.24 -13.24
N PRO A 161 6.22 10.09 -13.37
CA PRO A 161 4.95 9.72 -14.01
C PRO A 161 5.10 9.44 -15.51
N ASP A 162 6.07 10.06 -16.16
CA ASP A 162 6.25 10.00 -17.61
C ASP A 162 7.09 8.78 -18.05
N ILE A 163 7.69 8.06 -17.10
CA ILE A 163 8.50 6.87 -17.39
C ILE A 163 7.78 5.59 -16.96
N GLN A 164 7.58 4.69 -17.92
CA GLN A 164 7.12 3.32 -17.63
C GLN A 164 8.27 2.49 -17.04
N ILE A 165 8.00 1.83 -15.92
CA ILE A 165 8.96 0.95 -15.25
C ILE A 165 8.50 -0.50 -15.43
N PRO A 166 9.32 -1.37 -16.06
CA PRO A 166 8.99 -2.79 -16.20
C PRO A 166 8.67 -3.43 -14.84
N GLY A 167 7.60 -4.22 -14.78
CA GLY A 167 7.13 -4.84 -13.53
C GLY A 167 6.39 -3.91 -12.58
N PHE A 168 6.41 -2.61 -12.81
CA PHE A 168 5.66 -1.62 -12.05
C PHE A 168 4.46 -1.18 -12.89
N LYS A 169 3.27 -1.73 -12.60
CA LYS A 169 2.07 -1.33 -13.32
C LYS A 169 1.80 0.15 -13.07
N THR A 170 2.09 0.96 -14.05
CA THR A 170 1.61 2.33 -14.09
C THR A 170 0.09 2.25 -14.22
N PHE A 171 -0.63 2.95 -13.37
CA PHE A 171 -2.05 3.18 -13.60
C PHE A 171 -2.17 4.16 -14.79
N GLU A 172 -2.11 3.65 -16.02
CA GLU A 172 -2.00 4.42 -17.26
C GLU A 172 -3.02 5.56 -17.40
N LYS A 173 -4.10 5.52 -16.64
CA LYS A 173 -5.16 6.53 -16.65
C LYS A 173 -5.14 7.48 -15.45
N ARG A 174 -4.16 7.34 -14.53
CA ARG A 174 -4.09 8.11 -13.28
C ARG A 174 -2.65 8.45 -12.95
N THR A 175 -2.15 9.50 -13.59
CA THR A 175 -0.86 10.10 -13.27
C THR A 175 -1.05 11.36 -12.44
N PRO A 176 -0.13 11.68 -11.54
CA PRO A 176 -0.18 12.94 -10.81
C PRO A 176 -0.05 14.11 -11.80
N GLN A 177 -0.83 15.15 -11.58
CA GLN A 177 -0.82 16.35 -12.43
C GLN A 177 0.17 17.37 -11.86
N TYR A 178 1.45 17.04 -11.93
CA TYR A 178 2.51 17.94 -11.47
C TYR A 178 2.60 19.20 -12.35
N PRO A 179 2.83 20.38 -11.76
CA PRO A 179 3.24 21.57 -12.51
C PRO A 179 4.63 21.35 -13.13
N GLU A 180 4.92 22.08 -14.19
CA GLU A 180 6.19 21.96 -14.93
C GLU A 180 7.44 22.18 -14.07
N SER A 181 7.34 22.98 -13.00
CA SER A 181 8.43 23.17 -12.05
C SER A 181 8.82 21.86 -11.35
N LEU A 182 7.83 21.10 -10.84
CA LEU A 182 8.06 19.81 -10.18
C LEU A 182 8.42 18.71 -11.19
N LYS A 183 7.86 18.72 -12.39
CA LYS A 183 8.23 17.77 -13.45
C LYS A 183 9.72 17.85 -13.82
N LYS A 184 10.28 19.05 -13.86
CA LYS A 184 11.70 19.27 -14.15
C LYS A 184 12.64 18.60 -13.15
N GLU A 185 12.20 18.41 -11.90
CA GLU A 185 13.01 17.73 -10.89
C GLU A 185 13.29 16.27 -11.24
N PHE A 186 12.40 15.63 -11.99
CA PHE A 186 12.59 14.24 -12.42
C PHE A 186 13.72 14.08 -13.46
N GLY A 187 13.84 15.00 -14.41
CA GLY A 187 14.73 14.82 -15.58
C GLY A 187 14.45 13.46 -16.24
N ASP A 188 15.51 12.72 -16.57
CA ASP A 188 15.44 11.37 -17.16
C ASP A 188 15.42 10.25 -16.11
N ARG A 189 15.31 10.59 -14.81
CA ARG A 189 15.34 9.62 -13.72
C ARG A 189 14.00 8.93 -13.55
N ARG A 190 14.02 7.63 -13.28
CA ARG A 190 12.83 6.81 -13.01
C ARG A 190 12.23 7.11 -11.63
N TRP A 191 13.09 7.39 -10.67
CA TRP A 191 12.78 7.71 -9.28
C TRP A 191 13.62 8.89 -8.84
N ILE A 192 13.03 9.76 -8.01
CA ILE A 192 13.74 10.86 -7.35
C ILE A 192 13.50 10.82 -5.86
N ASN A 193 14.47 11.31 -5.09
CA ASN A 193 14.29 11.60 -3.68
C ASN A 193 13.32 12.78 -3.52
N ILE A 194 12.69 12.88 -2.37
CA ILE A 194 11.73 13.94 -2.07
C ILE A 194 12.48 15.14 -1.50
N GLU A 195 13.06 15.95 -2.37
CA GLU A 195 13.70 17.21 -1.94
C GLU A 195 12.65 18.31 -1.69
N ASP A 196 11.57 18.33 -2.48
CA ASP A 196 10.39 19.15 -2.24
C ASP A 196 9.19 18.26 -1.84
N PRO A 197 8.73 18.32 -0.57
CA PRO A 197 7.58 17.54 -0.11
C PRO A 197 6.29 17.82 -0.87
N LYS A 198 6.19 18.94 -1.61
CA LYS A 198 5.05 19.23 -2.49
C LYS A 198 4.80 18.17 -3.54
N LEU A 199 5.80 17.36 -3.90
CA LEU A 199 5.60 16.19 -4.76
C LEU A 199 4.57 15.21 -4.19
N LEU A 200 4.39 15.17 -2.87
CA LEU A 200 3.42 14.32 -2.19
C LEU A 200 2.00 14.87 -2.21
N ASP A 201 1.80 16.13 -2.59
CA ASP A 201 0.47 16.80 -2.57
C ASP A 201 -0.43 16.41 -3.74
N TYR A 202 0.08 15.69 -4.70
CA TYR A 202 -0.67 15.36 -5.92
C TYR A 202 -1.25 13.96 -5.84
N GLU A 203 -2.57 13.85 -6.02
CA GLU A 203 -3.23 12.56 -6.14
C GLU A 203 -2.61 11.74 -7.27
N ASN A 204 -2.56 10.44 -7.06
CA ASN A 204 -1.92 9.45 -7.92
C ASN A 204 -0.38 9.47 -7.90
N THR A 205 0.25 10.27 -7.04
CA THR A 205 1.68 10.14 -6.75
C THR A 205 1.99 8.73 -6.26
N GLN A 206 2.95 8.10 -6.90
CA GLN A 206 3.43 6.77 -6.55
C GLN A 206 4.76 6.88 -5.83
N LEU A 207 4.82 6.28 -4.66
CA LEU A 207 5.99 6.25 -3.79
C LEU A 207 6.59 4.87 -3.75
N LEU A 208 7.91 4.82 -3.60
CA LEU A 208 8.64 3.64 -3.17
C LEU A 208 9.17 3.92 -1.77
N LEU A 209 8.85 3.04 -0.82
CA LEU A 209 9.38 3.02 0.52
C LEU A 209 10.35 1.86 0.66
N ILE A 210 11.54 2.10 1.20
CA ILE A 210 12.58 1.10 1.44
C ILE A 210 12.94 1.16 2.91
N GLY A 211 12.87 0.02 3.61
CA GLY A 211 13.22 -0.05 5.04
C GLY A 211 14.65 0.41 5.30
N ALA A 212 14.82 1.31 6.25
CA ALA A 212 16.13 1.85 6.64
C ALA A 212 16.44 1.48 8.10
N ARG A 213 15.71 2.03 9.08
CA ARG A 213 15.96 1.82 10.52
C ARG A 213 14.66 1.48 11.26
N LYS A 214 14.75 0.74 12.34
CA LYS A 214 13.60 0.31 13.17
C LYS A 214 13.68 0.73 14.64
N LYS A 215 14.77 1.38 15.05
CA LYS A 215 15.00 1.86 16.41
C LYS A 215 16.10 2.93 16.40
N ASP A 216 16.20 3.65 17.48
CA ASP A 216 17.21 4.71 17.69
C ASP A 216 17.24 5.75 16.56
N VAL A 217 16.06 5.94 15.91
CA VAL A 217 15.96 6.73 14.68
C VAL A 217 16.19 8.21 14.95
N GLU A 218 15.66 8.73 16.06
CA GLU A 218 15.84 10.12 16.47
C GLU A 218 17.30 10.42 16.80
N GLU A 219 17.96 9.50 17.54
CA GLU A 219 19.37 9.65 17.93
C GLU A 219 20.28 9.61 16.70
N GLU A 220 20.08 8.63 15.80
CA GLU A 220 20.92 8.48 14.60
C GLU A 220 20.76 9.62 13.60
N LEU A 221 19.58 10.19 13.48
CA LEU A 221 19.28 11.30 12.57
C LEU A 221 19.44 12.66 13.24
N GLY A 222 19.64 12.71 14.56
CA GLY A 222 19.77 13.95 15.32
C GLY A 222 18.50 14.81 15.27
N ILE A 223 17.33 14.20 15.27
CA ILE A 223 16.01 14.85 15.21
C ILE A 223 15.21 14.56 16.47
N ASN A 224 14.10 15.29 16.66
CA ASN A 224 13.10 15.00 17.70
C ASN A 224 11.72 14.99 17.05
N LEU A 225 11.00 13.91 17.19
CA LEU A 225 9.63 13.73 16.66
C LEU A 225 8.56 14.33 17.57
N ASN A 226 8.95 14.77 18.79
CA ASN A 226 8.04 15.36 19.77
C ASN A 226 6.83 14.48 20.12
N GLU A 227 7.09 13.19 20.36
CA GLU A 227 6.04 12.24 20.78
C GLU A 227 5.36 12.70 22.07
N GLU A 228 4.05 12.54 22.11
CA GLU A 228 3.25 12.81 23.28
C GLU A 228 2.67 11.52 23.87
N LYS A 229 2.39 11.53 25.17
CA LYS A 229 1.69 10.43 25.81
C LYS A 229 0.21 10.51 25.52
N GLU A 230 -0.23 9.69 24.58
CA GLU A 230 -1.61 9.67 24.13
C GLU A 230 -2.45 8.61 24.88
N THR A 231 -3.74 8.88 24.97
CA THR A 231 -4.76 8.01 25.58
C THR A 231 -6.00 7.98 24.68
N ALA A 232 -6.96 7.12 24.98
CA ALA A 232 -8.24 7.11 24.27
C ALA A 232 -8.95 8.48 24.24
N ASN A 233 -8.65 9.39 25.18
CA ASN A 233 -9.30 10.69 25.24
C ASN A 233 -8.51 11.79 24.53
N THR A 234 -7.22 11.67 24.44
CA THR A 234 -6.34 12.66 23.81
C THR A 234 -6.00 12.29 22.37
N ALA A 235 -6.19 11.02 21.98
CA ALA A 235 -5.86 10.48 20.66
C ALA A 235 -6.27 11.40 19.50
N GLU A 236 -5.29 11.81 18.72
CA GLU A 236 -5.42 12.79 17.65
C GLU A 236 -6.28 12.30 16.50
N ILE A 237 -6.30 11.00 16.25
CA ILE A 237 -7.13 10.37 15.22
C ILE A 237 -8.63 10.75 15.35
N PHE A 238 -9.12 10.94 16.56
CA PHE A 238 -10.50 11.35 16.80
C PHE A 238 -10.69 12.86 16.68
N ARG A 239 -9.70 13.62 17.16
CA ARG A 239 -9.72 15.07 17.15
C ARG A 239 -9.47 15.63 15.75
N GLU A 240 -8.42 15.14 15.08
CA GLU A 240 -7.95 15.62 13.80
C GLU A 240 -8.80 15.11 12.63
N LEU A 241 -9.01 13.80 12.55
CA LEU A 241 -9.74 13.20 11.43
C LEU A 241 -11.25 13.16 11.65
N LYS A 242 -11.77 13.74 12.76
CA LYS A 242 -13.20 13.78 13.09
C LYS A 242 -13.87 12.40 13.12
N ILE A 243 -13.08 11.34 13.33
CA ILE A 243 -13.58 9.98 13.46
C ILE A 243 -14.24 9.83 14.84
N ARG A 244 -15.43 9.26 14.88
CA ARG A 244 -16.13 9.02 16.14
C ARG A 244 -15.72 7.68 16.74
N LYS A 245 -15.47 7.64 18.05
CA LYS A 245 -15.06 6.44 18.78
C LYS A 245 -16.07 5.29 18.69
N ASP A 246 -17.36 5.61 18.54
CA ASP A 246 -18.44 4.64 18.39
C ASP A 246 -18.59 4.08 16.98
N GLN A 247 -17.79 4.57 16.02
CA GLN A 247 -17.82 4.16 14.62
C GLN A 247 -16.69 3.18 14.22
N VAL A 248 -15.71 3.00 15.10
CA VAL A 248 -14.52 2.18 14.82
C VAL A 248 -14.15 1.30 16.03
N PRO A 249 -13.55 0.12 15.81
CA PRO A 249 -13.03 -0.67 16.91
C PRO A 249 -11.81 0.04 17.52
N LEU A 250 -11.83 0.22 18.86
CA LEU A 250 -10.75 0.91 19.57
C LEU A 250 -9.59 -0.01 19.98
N LYS A 251 -9.85 -1.31 20.08
CA LYS A 251 -8.91 -2.29 20.58
C LYS A 251 -7.58 -2.33 19.78
N PRO A 252 -7.60 -2.25 18.43
CA PRO A 252 -6.37 -2.19 17.64
C PRO A 252 -5.50 -1.00 17.95
N LEU A 253 -6.10 0.19 18.11
CA LEU A 253 -5.41 1.43 18.39
C LEU A 253 -4.84 1.47 19.82
N LEU A 254 -5.63 1.05 20.82
CA LEU A 254 -5.28 1.24 22.23
C LEU A 254 -4.49 0.09 22.83
N LYS A 255 -4.68 -1.14 22.32
CA LYS A 255 -4.06 -2.37 22.86
C LYS A 255 -3.22 -3.12 21.84
N GLY A 256 -3.24 -2.71 20.57
CA GLY A 256 -2.54 -3.42 19.51
C GLY A 256 -3.09 -4.82 19.23
N GLU A 257 -4.32 -5.11 19.64
CA GLU A 257 -4.95 -6.42 19.49
C GLU A 257 -6.01 -6.39 18.39
N PHE A 258 -6.19 -7.54 17.72
CA PHE A 258 -7.31 -7.68 16.77
C PHE A 258 -8.65 -7.59 17.51
N PRO A 259 -9.67 -6.95 16.89
CA PRO A 259 -11.02 -6.96 17.45
C PRO A 259 -11.55 -8.38 17.46
N GLY A 260 -12.28 -8.75 18.51
CA GLY A 260 -12.97 -10.03 18.59
C GLY A 260 -14.15 -10.11 17.61
N LYS A 261 -14.72 -11.30 17.51
CA LYS A 261 -15.92 -11.54 16.70
C LYS A 261 -17.06 -10.63 17.16
N GLY A 262 -17.61 -9.85 16.24
CA GLY A 262 -18.66 -8.85 16.51
C GLY A 262 -18.15 -7.47 16.94
N GLU A 263 -16.90 -7.30 17.32
CA GLU A 263 -16.32 -6.01 17.69
C GLU A 263 -15.86 -5.18 16.48
N GLN A 264 -15.75 -5.81 15.31
CA GLN A 264 -15.19 -5.19 14.09
C GLN A 264 -16.06 -4.14 13.43
N GLN A 265 -17.37 -4.17 13.66
CA GLN A 265 -18.31 -3.24 13.05
C GLN A 265 -19.26 -2.69 14.10
N PRO A 266 -18.93 -1.54 14.72
CA PRO A 266 -19.89 -0.84 15.57
C PRO A 266 -21.18 -0.58 14.80
N MET A 267 -22.33 -0.87 15.40
CA MET A 267 -23.66 -0.77 14.76
C MET A 267 -24.04 0.67 14.35
N ALA A 268 -23.36 1.68 14.90
CA ALA A 268 -23.64 3.10 14.68
C ALA A 268 -22.83 3.75 13.53
N ALA A 269 -22.15 2.95 12.69
CA ALA A 269 -21.32 3.50 11.62
C ALA A 269 -22.16 4.21 10.56
N GLU A 270 -21.84 5.47 10.30
CA GLU A 270 -22.28 6.20 9.11
C GLU A 270 -21.84 5.42 7.86
N VAL A 271 -22.75 5.26 6.90
CA VAL A 271 -22.52 4.43 5.71
C VAL A 271 -22.62 5.28 4.46
N LYS A 272 -21.53 5.37 3.71
CA LYS A 272 -21.48 6.03 2.40
C LYS A 272 -22.17 5.14 1.35
N GLN A 273 -23.07 5.70 0.58
CA GLN A 273 -23.63 5.02 -0.59
C GLN A 273 -22.70 5.20 -1.78
N LEU A 274 -22.21 4.11 -2.33
CA LEU A 274 -21.35 4.11 -3.51
C LEU A 274 -22.18 3.85 -4.77
N SER A 275 -21.90 4.60 -5.82
CA SER A 275 -22.41 4.31 -7.15
C SER A 275 -21.85 2.98 -7.68
N ARG A 276 -22.45 2.44 -8.73
CA ARG A 276 -21.95 1.22 -9.39
C ARG A 276 -20.50 1.33 -9.88
N GLU A 277 -20.09 2.52 -10.27
CA GLU A 277 -18.74 2.78 -10.80
C GLU A 277 -17.70 2.85 -9.68
N GLU A 278 -18.09 3.27 -8.49
CA GLU A 278 -17.23 3.35 -7.30
C GLU A 278 -17.16 2.03 -6.55
N ALA A 279 -18.01 1.06 -6.87
CA ALA A 279 -18.06 -0.23 -6.19
C ALA A 279 -16.73 -1.00 -6.28
N PRO A 280 -16.22 -1.55 -5.16
CA PRO A 280 -15.01 -2.36 -5.17
C PRO A 280 -15.09 -3.53 -6.15
N GLY A 281 -14.15 -3.60 -7.09
CA GLY A 281 -14.04 -4.72 -8.06
C GLY A 281 -14.60 -4.48 -9.46
N ARG A 282 -15.28 -3.36 -9.75
CA ARG A 282 -15.77 -3.05 -11.11
C ARG A 282 -15.02 -2.00 -11.89
N GLY A 283 -14.37 -1.13 -11.24
CA GLY A 283 -13.57 -0.17 -11.97
C GLY A 283 -12.14 -0.44 -11.64
N GLY A 284 -11.30 -0.94 -12.48
CA GLY A 284 -9.85 -1.02 -12.27
C GLY A 284 -9.25 0.28 -11.73
N LYS A 285 -9.89 0.88 -10.77
CA LYS A 285 -9.72 2.26 -10.40
C LYS A 285 -8.85 2.47 -9.18
N VAL A 286 -8.81 1.60 -8.19
CA VAL A 286 -7.84 1.70 -7.08
C VAL A 286 -7.66 0.31 -6.47
N GLY A 287 -6.45 -0.26 -6.61
CA GLY A 287 -5.87 -1.32 -5.79
C GLY A 287 -6.82 -2.39 -5.23
N GLY A 288 -7.66 -2.96 -6.04
CA GLY A 288 -8.35 -4.20 -5.74
C GLY A 288 -7.90 -5.28 -6.72
N LYS A 289 -8.12 -6.53 -6.44
CA LYS A 289 -7.81 -7.75 -7.19
C LYS A 289 -7.43 -7.66 -8.69
N ALA A 290 -7.75 -6.56 -9.38
CA ALA A 290 -7.38 -6.32 -10.78
C ALA A 290 -5.89 -6.02 -11.00
N ALA A 291 -5.14 -5.61 -9.98
CA ALA A 291 -3.68 -5.51 -10.07
C ALA A 291 -2.98 -6.83 -9.72
N ALA A 292 -3.64 -7.71 -8.96
CA ALA A 292 -3.12 -9.04 -8.61
C ALA A 292 -3.64 -10.17 -9.52
N THR A 293 -4.69 -9.93 -10.34
CA THR A 293 -5.41 -10.98 -11.10
C THR A 293 -5.24 -10.91 -12.61
N ARG A 294 -4.35 -10.05 -13.14
CA ARG A 294 -3.95 -10.14 -14.57
C ARG A 294 -2.59 -10.78 -14.82
N ALA A 295 -1.91 -11.19 -13.77
CA ALA A 295 -0.83 -12.12 -13.93
C ALA A 295 -1.43 -13.52 -13.74
N PRO A 296 -1.40 -14.41 -14.75
CA PRO A 296 -1.87 -15.77 -14.54
C PRO A 296 -1.10 -16.38 -13.39
N SER A 297 -1.84 -16.94 -12.40
CA SER A 297 -1.20 -17.59 -11.26
C SER A 297 -0.37 -18.77 -11.73
N ALA A 298 0.71 -19.11 -11.03
CA ALA A 298 1.46 -20.34 -11.31
C ALA A 298 0.52 -21.56 -11.38
N ALA A 299 -0.53 -21.59 -10.55
CA ALA A 299 -1.57 -22.61 -10.58
C ALA A 299 -2.40 -22.60 -11.89
N ALA A 300 -2.69 -21.43 -12.47
CA ALA A 300 -3.41 -21.33 -13.75
C ALA A 300 -2.53 -21.81 -14.91
N ILE A 301 -1.22 -21.47 -14.89
CA ILE A 301 -0.24 -21.96 -15.87
C ILE A 301 -0.08 -23.47 -15.76
N ALA A 302 0.11 -24.00 -14.55
CA ALA A 302 0.21 -25.43 -14.30
C ALA A 302 -1.05 -26.18 -14.73
N LYS A 303 -2.23 -25.61 -14.52
CA LYS A 303 -3.50 -26.20 -14.94
C LYS A 303 -3.67 -26.21 -16.47
N LEU A 304 -3.24 -25.13 -17.14
CA LEU A 304 -3.30 -25.03 -18.59
C LEU A 304 -2.30 -25.96 -19.29
N LEU A 305 -1.14 -26.15 -18.68
CA LEU A 305 -0.09 -27.07 -19.15
C LEU A 305 -0.21 -28.48 -18.52
N SER A 306 -1.29 -28.77 -17.83
CA SER A 306 -1.49 -30.09 -17.22
C SER A 306 -1.50 -31.21 -18.25
N GLY A 307 -0.75 -32.29 -17.97
CA GLY A 307 -0.63 -33.44 -18.87
C GLY A 307 0.39 -33.27 -20.00
N ILE A 308 1.16 -32.16 -20.02
CA ILE A 308 2.25 -32.00 -20.95
C ILE A 308 3.47 -32.84 -20.51
N ASN A 309 4.12 -33.50 -21.45
CA ASN A 309 5.38 -34.23 -21.20
C ASN A 309 6.56 -33.35 -21.61
N PHE A 310 7.45 -33.03 -20.69
CA PHE A 310 8.68 -32.29 -20.96
C PHE A 310 9.82 -33.21 -21.43
N PRO A 311 10.83 -32.69 -22.15
CA PRO A 311 11.05 -31.30 -22.55
C PRO A 311 10.17 -30.83 -23.70
N LYS A 312 9.80 -29.53 -23.73
CA LYS A 312 8.98 -28.92 -24.79
C LYS A 312 9.52 -27.56 -25.21
N ARG A 313 9.41 -27.26 -26.53
CA ARG A 313 9.69 -25.93 -27.05
C ARG A 313 8.50 -24.98 -26.79
N LYS A 314 8.75 -23.68 -26.77
CA LYS A 314 7.75 -22.64 -26.59
C LYS A 314 6.49 -22.87 -27.44
N ASN A 315 6.63 -23.13 -28.73
CA ASN A 315 5.49 -23.36 -29.64
C ASN A 315 4.64 -24.56 -29.23
N GLU A 316 5.25 -25.62 -28.70
CA GLU A 316 4.54 -26.79 -28.22
C GLU A 316 3.78 -26.51 -26.91
N LEU A 317 4.32 -25.64 -26.03
CA LEU A 317 3.62 -25.13 -24.85
C LEU A 317 2.39 -24.33 -25.24
N ILE A 318 2.51 -23.45 -26.25
CA ILE A 318 1.37 -22.66 -26.77
C ILE A 318 0.28 -23.57 -27.33
N VAL A 319 0.62 -24.52 -28.19
CA VAL A 319 -0.35 -25.45 -28.78
C VAL A 319 -1.07 -26.27 -27.69
N HIS A 320 -0.33 -26.75 -26.68
CA HIS A 320 -0.91 -27.49 -25.57
C HIS A 320 -1.82 -26.63 -24.71
N ALA A 321 -1.41 -25.39 -24.45
CA ALA A 321 -2.21 -24.41 -23.70
C ALA A 321 -3.53 -24.07 -24.44
N GLU A 322 -3.47 -23.84 -25.74
CA GLU A 322 -4.65 -23.59 -26.59
C GLU A 322 -5.63 -24.79 -26.55
N ALA A 323 -5.12 -26.02 -26.61
CA ALA A 323 -5.94 -27.23 -26.52
C ALA A 323 -6.65 -27.37 -25.14
N ASN A 324 -6.06 -26.85 -24.08
CA ASN A 324 -6.62 -26.89 -22.72
C ASN A 324 -7.40 -25.64 -22.32
N LYS A 325 -7.63 -24.70 -23.23
CA LYS A 325 -8.24 -23.39 -22.99
C LYS A 325 -9.54 -23.45 -22.19
N ALA A 326 -10.38 -24.44 -22.43
CA ALA A 326 -11.65 -24.62 -21.73
C ALA A 326 -11.52 -24.99 -20.24
N LYS A 327 -10.34 -25.38 -19.76
CA LYS A 327 -10.10 -25.84 -18.39
C LYS A 327 -9.79 -24.70 -17.41
N VAL A 328 -9.49 -23.50 -17.91
CA VAL A 328 -9.02 -22.37 -17.09
C VAL A 328 -9.82 -21.12 -17.42
N GLU A 329 -10.41 -20.51 -16.40
CA GLU A 329 -11.01 -19.18 -16.50
C GLU A 329 -9.87 -18.17 -16.79
N ALA A 330 -10.05 -17.27 -17.77
CA ALA A 330 -8.99 -16.36 -18.26
C ALA A 330 -7.80 -17.06 -18.96
N ALA A 331 -8.02 -18.20 -19.62
CA ALA A 331 -7.01 -18.95 -20.34
C ALA A 331 -6.25 -18.10 -21.41
N GLU A 332 -6.92 -17.14 -22.03
CA GLU A 332 -6.33 -16.27 -23.05
C GLU A 332 -5.20 -15.42 -22.49
N GLU A 333 -5.35 -14.91 -21.26
CA GLU A 333 -4.30 -14.13 -20.59
C GLU A 333 -3.08 -15.00 -20.24
N VAL A 334 -3.31 -16.27 -19.85
CA VAL A 334 -2.25 -17.25 -19.59
C VAL A 334 -1.49 -17.59 -20.88
N ILE A 335 -2.22 -17.84 -21.96
CA ILE A 335 -1.63 -18.14 -23.27
C ILE A 335 -0.81 -16.96 -23.79
N GLN A 336 -1.28 -15.73 -23.57
CA GLN A 336 -0.51 -14.54 -23.96
C GLN A 336 0.84 -14.47 -23.24
N VAL A 337 0.88 -14.78 -21.95
CA VAL A 337 2.15 -14.83 -21.20
C VAL A 337 3.06 -15.96 -21.71
N ILE A 338 2.51 -17.12 -22.06
CA ILE A 338 3.30 -18.20 -22.66
C ILE A 338 3.88 -17.79 -24.02
N LYS A 339 3.15 -16.97 -24.80
CA LYS A 339 3.63 -16.38 -26.06
C LYS A 339 4.76 -15.36 -25.88
N GLU A 340 4.91 -14.78 -24.72
CA GLU A 340 5.98 -13.82 -24.40
C GLU A 340 7.26 -14.50 -23.89
N LEU A 341 7.21 -15.80 -23.58
CA LEU A 341 8.38 -16.55 -23.12
C LEU A 341 9.52 -16.56 -24.16
N PRO A 342 10.79 -16.65 -23.72
CA PRO A 342 11.93 -16.79 -24.61
C PRO A 342 11.84 -18.02 -25.54
N GLU A 343 12.33 -17.91 -26.76
CA GLU A 343 12.39 -19.03 -27.73
C GLU A 343 13.46 -20.03 -27.30
N ARG A 344 13.07 -21.01 -26.50
CA ARG A 344 13.94 -22.10 -26.04
C ARG A 344 13.17 -23.37 -25.75
N THR A 345 13.85 -24.41 -25.38
CA THR A 345 13.29 -25.66 -24.87
C THR A 345 13.20 -25.58 -23.36
N TYR A 346 12.05 -25.95 -22.81
CA TYR A 346 11.74 -25.97 -21.37
C TYR A 346 11.82 -27.40 -20.88
N SER A 347 12.62 -27.64 -19.86
CA SER A 347 12.94 -28.98 -19.36
C SER A 347 11.89 -29.55 -18.40
N ASN A 348 11.16 -28.70 -17.73
CA ASN A 348 10.10 -29.05 -16.74
C ASN A 348 9.21 -27.83 -16.44
N MET A 349 8.17 -28.04 -15.60
CA MET A 349 7.24 -26.97 -15.23
C MET A 349 7.94 -25.82 -14.47
N ALA A 350 8.87 -26.12 -13.56
CA ALA A 350 9.58 -25.10 -12.81
C ALA A 350 10.43 -24.18 -13.72
N ASP A 351 10.97 -24.72 -14.82
CA ASP A 351 11.69 -23.94 -15.83
C ASP A 351 10.75 -22.98 -16.59
N VAL A 352 9.50 -23.40 -16.84
CA VAL A 352 8.46 -22.54 -17.41
C VAL A 352 8.06 -21.45 -16.40
N GLU A 353 7.82 -21.80 -15.15
CA GLU A 353 7.43 -20.84 -14.10
C GLU A 353 8.52 -19.78 -13.86
N LYS A 354 9.80 -20.20 -13.87
CA LYS A 354 10.94 -19.29 -13.78
C LYS A 354 10.98 -18.32 -14.96
N ALA A 355 10.82 -18.82 -16.19
CA ALA A 355 10.79 -17.99 -17.38
C ALA A 355 9.59 -17.03 -17.39
N VAL A 356 8.44 -17.47 -16.89
CA VAL A 356 7.27 -16.58 -16.67
C VAL A 356 7.59 -15.46 -15.68
N ALA A 357 8.35 -15.74 -14.63
CA ALA A 357 8.77 -14.72 -13.68
C ALA A 357 9.80 -13.72 -14.27
N GLU A 358 10.57 -14.14 -15.27
CA GLU A 358 11.55 -13.29 -15.97
C GLU A 358 10.91 -12.35 -17.00
N VAL A 359 9.77 -12.71 -17.61
CA VAL A 359 9.06 -11.89 -18.61
C VAL A 359 7.96 -11.03 -18.00
N ARG A 360 7.77 -11.11 -16.69
CA ARG A 360 6.89 -10.29 -15.86
C ARG A 360 7.68 -9.22 -15.12
#